data_43c328c2fa12dfbfac7993f4044495f4
#
_entry.id   43c328c2fa12dfbfac7993f4044495f4
#
_cell.length_a   1.000
_cell.length_b   1.000
_cell.length_c   1.000
_cell.angle_alpha   90.00
_cell.angle_beta   90.00
_cell.angle_gamma   90.00
#
_symmetry.space_group_name_H-M   'P 1'
#
loop_
_entity.id
_entity.type
_entity.pdbx_description
1 polymer ?
#
loop_
_entity_poly.entity_id
_entity_poly.type
_entity_poly.pdbx_seq_one_letter_code
_entity_poly.pdbx_strand_id
1 'polypeptide(L)'
;MLDRIQLKRQAKEITRTARVSAYLFTLLYLVIGNALQLIDTYLSGSAVLYLRAYLPELPVPEFLLRASNIPGTVTLFVSVMVMLLVAVLNAGCVLYHLGVHRGEEMGYTTLFDGFAFVGKVILLDLAVAVSIWLWSMLFVIPGIIAAYRLRFAVHNLCENPEIGVMEAMSLSTLQTKGHKMDLFVLDLTFLGWQLLCVLTLGIANIWVAPYMQQTNVGYFQQLKKMKGVGWFPPQDDGGSAGAKDPFDPEF
;
A
#
# COMPACT_ATOMS: atom_id res chain seq x y z
N MET A 1 20.81 -7.48 12.83
CA MET A 1 20.52 -6.10 12.37
C MET A 1 20.04 -6.23 10.93
N LEU A 2 18.87 -5.67 10.61
CA LEU A 2 18.30 -5.78 9.26
C LEU A 2 19.19 -5.06 8.25
N ASP A 3 19.73 -5.80 7.27
CA ASP A 3 20.55 -5.20 6.21
C ASP A 3 19.64 -4.57 5.14
N ARG A 4 19.37 -3.26 5.30
CA ARG A 4 18.53 -2.47 4.39
C ARG A 4 19.08 -2.39 2.98
N ILE A 5 20.40 -2.49 2.81
CA ILE A 5 21.04 -2.41 1.49
C ILE A 5 20.76 -3.70 0.73
N GLN A 6 20.90 -4.82 1.40
CA GLN A 6 20.61 -6.14 0.84
C GLN A 6 19.13 -6.27 0.45
N LEU A 7 18.20 -5.89 1.34
CA LEU A 7 16.77 -5.87 1.06
C LEU A 7 16.42 -5.03 -0.18
N LYS A 8 17.01 -3.85 -0.31
CA LYS A 8 16.80 -2.98 -1.47
C LYS A 8 17.36 -3.56 -2.78
N ARG A 9 18.49 -4.25 -2.71
CA ARG A 9 19.06 -4.95 -3.88
C ARG A 9 18.15 -6.09 -4.33
N GLN A 10 17.71 -6.92 -3.39
CA GLN A 10 16.79 -8.04 -3.64
C GLN A 10 15.45 -7.54 -4.20
N ALA A 11 14.85 -6.49 -3.60
CA ALA A 11 13.63 -5.89 -4.11
C ALA A 11 13.76 -5.42 -5.56
N LYS A 12 14.91 -4.82 -5.91
CA LYS A 12 15.20 -4.39 -7.29
C LYS A 12 15.32 -5.58 -8.25
N GLU A 13 15.97 -6.64 -7.82
CA GLU A 13 16.13 -7.86 -8.61
C GLU A 13 14.80 -8.56 -8.84
N ILE A 14 14.02 -8.80 -7.78
CA ILE A 14 12.68 -9.39 -7.84
C ILE A 14 11.77 -8.58 -8.78
N THR A 15 11.79 -7.25 -8.67
CA THR A 15 11.00 -6.37 -9.55
C THR A 15 11.39 -6.51 -11.03
N ARG A 16 12.67 -6.81 -11.34
CA ARG A 16 13.17 -6.97 -12.72
C ARG A 16 12.91 -8.37 -13.29
N THR A 17 12.90 -9.39 -12.45
CA THR A 17 12.75 -10.79 -12.85
C THR A 17 11.30 -11.26 -12.89
N ALA A 18 10.36 -10.48 -12.36
CA ALA A 18 8.93 -10.79 -12.40
C ALA A 18 8.44 -11.01 -13.85
N ARG A 19 7.80 -12.16 -14.12
CA ARG A 19 7.28 -12.54 -15.46
C ARG A 19 6.27 -11.54 -16.00
N VAL A 20 5.32 -11.14 -15.17
CA VAL A 20 4.48 -9.97 -15.44
C VAL A 20 5.23 -8.75 -14.90
N SER A 21 5.48 -7.77 -15.77
CA SER A 21 6.25 -6.59 -15.39
C SER A 21 5.62 -5.87 -14.21
N ALA A 22 6.31 -5.85 -13.07
CA ALA A 22 5.87 -5.12 -11.89
C ALA A 22 5.65 -3.62 -12.18
N TYR A 23 6.37 -3.08 -13.16
CA TYR A 23 6.20 -1.69 -13.61
C TYR A 23 4.86 -1.48 -14.31
N LEU A 24 4.47 -2.39 -15.21
CA LEU A 24 3.18 -2.30 -15.91
C LEU A 24 2.00 -2.56 -14.96
N PHE A 25 2.14 -3.51 -14.03
CA PHE A 25 1.14 -3.75 -12.99
C PHE A 25 0.93 -2.51 -12.13
N THR A 26 2.04 -1.91 -11.65
CA THR A 26 1.97 -0.69 -10.84
C THR A 26 1.46 0.49 -11.65
N LEU A 27 1.81 0.60 -12.93
CA LEU A 27 1.24 1.61 -13.82
C LEU A 27 -0.29 1.46 -13.93
N LEU A 28 -0.79 0.24 -14.12
CA LEU A 28 -2.22 -0.05 -14.16
C LEU A 28 -2.90 0.38 -12.84
N TYR A 29 -2.33 -0.01 -11.70
CA TYR A 29 -2.80 0.40 -10.38
C TYR A 29 -2.84 1.93 -10.23
N LEU A 30 -1.76 2.63 -10.63
CA LEU A 30 -1.68 4.08 -10.55
C LEU A 30 -2.67 4.77 -11.49
N VAL A 31 -2.84 4.27 -12.71
CA VAL A 31 -3.81 4.85 -13.67
C VAL A 31 -5.23 4.73 -13.15
N ILE A 32 -5.63 3.54 -12.68
CA ILE A 32 -6.98 3.34 -12.13
C ILE A 32 -7.17 4.17 -10.87
N GLY A 33 -6.23 4.14 -9.93
CA GLY A 33 -6.30 4.89 -8.67
C GLY A 33 -6.38 6.40 -8.90
N ASN A 34 -5.55 6.94 -9.80
CA ASN A 34 -5.60 8.37 -10.15
C ASN A 34 -6.88 8.74 -10.90
N ALA A 35 -7.38 7.88 -11.79
CA ALA A 35 -8.65 8.12 -12.47
C ALA A 35 -9.82 8.20 -11.48
N LEU A 36 -9.89 7.27 -10.51
CA LEU A 36 -10.88 7.31 -9.43
C LEU A 36 -10.76 8.58 -8.59
N GLN A 37 -9.55 8.98 -8.24
CA GLN A 37 -9.29 10.20 -7.48
C GLN A 37 -9.67 11.47 -8.25
N LEU A 38 -9.43 11.50 -9.57
CA LEU A 38 -9.86 12.63 -10.43
C LEU A 38 -11.37 12.71 -10.50
N ILE A 39 -12.07 11.57 -10.59
CA ILE A 39 -13.54 11.53 -10.58
C ILE A 39 -14.06 12.08 -9.24
N ASP A 40 -13.49 11.65 -8.11
CA ASP A 40 -13.87 12.16 -6.80
C ASP A 40 -13.61 13.67 -6.67
N THR A 41 -12.42 14.14 -7.07
CA THR A 41 -12.04 15.54 -7.03
C THR A 41 -12.96 16.41 -7.91
N TYR A 42 -13.38 15.89 -9.06
CA TYR A 42 -14.33 16.56 -9.93
C TYR A 42 -15.73 16.62 -9.30
N LEU A 43 -16.27 15.48 -8.89
CA LEU A 43 -17.65 15.37 -8.38
C LEU A 43 -17.84 16.02 -7.01
N SER A 44 -16.80 16.03 -6.17
CA SER A 44 -16.83 16.74 -4.87
C SER A 44 -16.73 18.26 -4.99
N GLY A 45 -16.43 18.78 -6.20
CA GLY A 45 -16.18 20.21 -6.41
C GLY A 45 -14.89 20.71 -5.74
N SER A 46 -14.08 19.82 -5.15
CA SER A 46 -12.83 20.19 -4.48
C SER A 46 -11.82 20.81 -5.43
N ALA A 47 -11.87 20.46 -6.73
CA ALA A 47 -11.07 21.10 -7.77
C ALA A 47 -11.28 22.63 -7.82
N VAL A 48 -12.50 23.11 -7.64
CA VAL A 48 -12.83 24.55 -7.60
C VAL A 48 -12.22 25.20 -6.37
N LEU A 49 -12.29 24.52 -5.21
CA LEU A 49 -11.71 25.02 -3.96
C LEU A 49 -10.20 25.14 -4.07
N TYR A 50 -9.52 24.12 -4.63
CA TYR A 50 -8.07 24.15 -4.87
C TYR A 50 -7.68 25.27 -5.84
N LEU A 51 -8.40 25.41 -6.98
CA LEU A 51 -8.10 26.49 -7.94
C LEU A 51 -8.22 27.86 -7.27
N ARG A 52 -9.29 28.13 -6.55
CA ARG A 52 -9.49 29.42 -5.88
C ARG A 52 -8.49 29.68 -4.76
N ALA A 53 -8.04 28.62 -4.05
CA ALA A 53 -7.09 28.75 -2.96
C ALA A 53 -5.67 29.05 -3.43
N TYR A 54 -5.23 28.40 -4.52
CA TYR A 54 -3.84 28.46 -4.98
C TYR A 54 -3.63 29.36 -6.22
N LEU A 55 -4.67 29.55 -7.02
CA LEU A 55 -4.61 30.30 -8.28
C LEU A 55 -5.85 31.22 -8.42
N PRO A 56 -6.04 32.17 -7.49
CA PRO A 56 -7.26 33.00 -7.43
C PRO A 56 -7.49 33.86 -8.69
N GLU A 57 -6.42 34.21 -9.41
CA GLU A 57 -6.47 35.03 -10.63
C GLU A 57 -6.95 34.25 -11.86
N LEU A 58 -6.94 32.89 -11.81
CA LEU A 58 -7.39 32.11 -12.96
C LEU A 58 -8.91 31.99 -12.99
N PRO A 59 -9.53 32.19 -14.16
CA PRO A 59 -10.97 31.95 -14.31
C PRO A 59 -11.27 30.45 -14.11
N VAL A 60 -12.23 30.14 -13.25
CA VAL A 60 -12.69 28.78 -13.05
C VAL A 60 -13.48 28.30 -14.25
N PRO A 61 -13.08 27.21 -14.94
CA PRO A 61 -13.83 26.71 -16.09
C PRO A 61 -15.27 26.30 -15.71
N GLU A 62 -16.22 26.57 -16.62
CA GLU A 62 -17.65 26.29 -16.36
C GLU A 62 -17.95 24.84 -16.02
N PHE A 63 -17.23 23.88 -16.61
CA PHE A 63 -17.44 22.46 -16.33
C PHE A 63 -17.12 22.11 -14.86
N LEU A 64 -16.16 22.79 -14.24
CA LEU A 64 -15.85 22.62 -12.81
C LEU A 64 -16.93 23.28 -11.92
N LEU A 65 -17.46 24.42 -12.35
CA LEU A 65 -18.56 25.09 -11.62
C LEU A 65 -19.84 24.26 -11.63
N ARG A 66 -20.10 23.51 -12.72
CA ARG A 66 -21.24 22.57 -12.76
C ARG A 66 -21.10 21.45 -11.75
N ALA A 67 -19.90 20.92 -11.57
CA ALA A 67 -19.64 19.88 -10.58
C ALA A 67 -19.87 20.38 -9.13
N SER A 68 -19.55 21.65 -8.84
CA SER A 68 -19.76 22.23 -7.52
C SER A 68 -21.25 22.38 -7.10
N ASN A 69 -22.18 22.22 -8.05
CA ASN A 69 -23.62 22.25 -7.79
C ASN A 69 -24.23 20.86 -7.49
N ILE A 70 -23.42 19.80 -7.45
CA ILE A 70 -23.90 18.45 -7.10
C ILE A 70 -24.25 18.44 -5.60
N PRO A 71 -25.40 17.84 -5.22
CA PRO A 71 -25.80 17.76 -3.81
C PRO A 71 -24.72 17.08 -2.95
N GLY A 72 -24.41 17.63 -1.78
CA GLY A 72 -23.38 17.12 -0.89
C GLY A 72 -23.59 15.65 -0.46
N THR A 73 -24.83 15.17 -0.42
CA THR A 73 -25.12 13.76 -0.16
C THR A 73 -24.63 12.84 -1.28
N VAL A 74 -24.73 13.27 -2.53
CA VAL A 74 -24.23 12.51 -3.70
C VAL A 74 -22.70 12.52 -3.69
N THR A 75 -22.09 13.68 -3.45
CA THR A 75 -20.63 13.79 -3.39
C THR A 75 -20.07 12.92 -2.28
N LEU A 76 -20.67 12.95 -1.08
CA LEU A 76 -20.27 12.09 0.05
C LEU A 76 -20.36 10.60 -0.31
N PHE A 77 -21.46 10.19 -0.94
CA PHE A 77 -21.63 8.80 -1.36
C PHE A 77 -20.55 8.37 -2.37
N VAL A 78 -20.26 9.21 -3.38
CA VAL A 78 -19.22 8.92 -4.37
C VAL A 78 -17.85 8.87 -3.71
N SER A 79 -17.50 9.81 -2.84
CA SER A 79 -16.22 9.82 -2.14
C SER A 79 -16.02 8.57 -1.29
N VAL A 80 -17.06 8.12 -0.59
CA VAL A 80 -17.02 6.87 0.16
C VAL A 80 -16.81 5.67 -0.77
N MET A 81 -17.53 5.60 -1.90
CA MET A 81 -17.36 4.52 -2.88
C MET A 81 -15.95 4.50 -3.47
N VAL A 82 -15.41 5.65 -3.85
CA VAL A 82 -14.03 5.76 -4.35
C VAL A 82 -13.02 5.32 -3.29
N MET A 83 -13.19 5.77 -2.04
CA MET A 83 -12.33 5.36 -0.92
C MET A 83 -12.33 3.82 -0.75
N LEU A 84 -13.50 3.19 -0.77
CA LEU A 84 -13.64 1.74 -0.64
C LEU A 84 -12.99 0.99 -1.81
N LEU A 85 -13.19 1.46 -3.05
CA LEU A 85 -12.56 0.88 -4.23
C LEU A 85 -11.04 0.97 -4.17
N VAL A 86 -10.50 2.12 -3.79
CA VAL A 86 -9.05 2.32 -3.64
C VAL A 86 -8.47 1.39 -2.57
N ALA A 87 -9.17 1.19 -1.44
CA ALA A 87 -8.76 0.25 -0.39
C ALA A 87 -8.64 -1.19 -0.93
N VAL A 88 -9.62 -1.65 -1.69
CA VAL A 88 -9.61 -3.00 -2.31
C VAL A 88 -8.51 -3.14 -3.35
N LEU A 89 -8.31 -2.13 -4.20
CA LEU A 89 -7.21 -2.12 -5.18
C LEU A 89 -5.83 -2.13 -4.49
N ASN A 90 -5.70 -1.44 -3.34
CA ASN A 90 -4.49 -1.48 -2.54
C ASN A 90 -4.22 -2.90 -2.00
N ALA A 91 -5.26 -3.60 -1.50
CA ALA A 91 -5.12 -5.00 -1.09
C ALA A 91 -4.68 -5.90 -2.26
N GLY A 92 -5.27 -5.73 -3.46
CA GLY A 92 -4.84 -6.42 -4.68
C GLY A 92 -3.39 -6.13 -5.06
N CYS A 93 -2.95 -4.87 -4.87
CA CYS A 93 -1.55 -4.48 -5.09
C CYS A 93 -0.61 -5.19 -4.09
N VAL A 94 -0.99 -5.28 -2.83
CA VAL A 94 -0.23 -6.02 -1.80
C VAL A 94 -0.17 -7.51 -2.15
N LEU A 95 -1.29 -8.13 -2.54
CA LEU A 95 -1.33 -9.53 -2.98
C LEU A 95 -0.37 -9.81 -4.13
N TYR A 96 -0.37 -8.96 -5.17
CA TYR A 96 0.55 -9.08 -6.29
C TYR A 96 2.02 -9.07 -5.81
N HIS A 97 2.40 -8.09 -4.99
CA HIS A 97 3.78 -7.98 -4.52
C HIS A 97 4.19 -9.11 -3.58
N LEU A 98 3.26 -9.65 -2.77
CA LEU A 98 3.49 -10.84 -1.95
C LEU A 98 3.71 -12.09 -2.80
N GLY A 99 2.88 -12.30 -3.84
CA GLY A 99 3.03 -13.42 -4.77
C GLY A 99 4.35 -13.35 -5.55
N VAL A 100 4.67 -12.19 -6.13
CA VAL A 100 5.96 -11.97 -6.82
C VAL A 100 7.15 -12.22 -5.88
N HIS A 101 7.04 -11.83 -4.61
CA HIS A 101 8.08 -12.08 -3.62
C HIS A 101 8.30 -13.58 -3.33
N ARG A 102 7.24 -14.38 -3.41
CA ARG A 102 7.29 -15.85 -3.29
C ARG A 102 7.73 -16.56 -4.57
N GLY A 103 7.95 -15.82 -5.67
CA GLY A 103 8.24 -16.38 -6.99
C GLY A 103 7.02 -16.92 -7.73
N GLU A 104 5.81 -16.59 -7.28
CA GLU A 104 4.56 -16.99 -7.93
C GLU A 104 4.32 -16.17 -9.21
N GLU A 105 3.69 -16.80 -10.21
CA GLU A 105 3.30 -16.11 -11.45
C GLU A 105 1.99 -15.34 -11.23
N MET A 106 2.09 -14.06 -10.91
CA MET A 106 0.92 -13.20 -10.66
C MET A 106 0.48 -12.48 -11.94
N GLY A 107 -0.84 -12.52 -12.23
CA GLY A 107 -1.45 -11.83 -13.38
C GLY A 107 -1.89 -10.40 -13.06
N TYR A 108 -2.30 -9.65 -14.10
CA TYR A 108 -2.89 -8.31 -13.90
C TYR A 108 -4.24 -8.36 -13.17
N THR A 109 -4.96 -9.48 -13.27
CA THR A 109 -6.25 -9.70 -12.59
C THR A 109 -6.13 -9.72 -11.08
N THR A 110 -4.94 -10.03 -10.54
CA THR A 110 -4.65 -10.01 -9.10
C THR A 110 -4.98 -8.66 -8.44
N LEU A 111 -4.97 -7.57 -9.22
CA LEU A 111 -5.39 -6.26 -8.74
C LEU A 111 -6.83 -6.28 -8.18
N PHE A 112 -7.67 -7.17 -8.70
CA PHE A 112 -9.07 -7.31 -8.30
C PHE A 112 -9.31 -8.45 -7.30
N ASP A 113 -8.30 -9.26 -6.97
CA ASP A 113 -8.45 -10.38 -6.03
C ASP A 113 -8.79 -9.92 -4.60
N GLY A 114 -8.47 -8.66 -4.27
CA GLY A 114 -8.92 -8.03 -3.02
C GLY A 114 -10.45 -8.02 -2.83
N PHE A 115 -11.23 -8.13 -3.92
CA PHE A 115 -12.69 -8.22 -3.84
C PHE A 115 -13.18 -9.53 -3.21
N ALA A 116 -12.39 -10.60 -3.25
CA ALA A 116 -12.76 -11.88 -2.64
C ALA A 116 -13.00 -11.78 -1.12
N PHE A 117 -12.33 -10.84 -0.45
CA PHE A 117 -12.47 -10.59 0.98
C PHE A 117 -12.68 -9.10 1.31
N VAL A 118 -13.39 -8.41 0.41
CA VAL A 118 -13.63 -6.96 0.47
C VAL A 118 -14.15 -6.47 1.82
N GLY A 119 -15.06 -7.20 2.46
CA GLY A 119 -15.61 -6.84 3.76
C GLY A 119 -14.54 -6.77 4.86
N LYS A 120 -13.62 -7.73 4.87
CA LYS A 120 -12.50 -7.74 5.82
C LYS A 120 -11.50 -6.62 5.52
N VAL A 121 -11.19 -6.34 4.25
CA VAL A 121 -10.31 -5.23 3.84
C VAL A 121 -10.87 -3.90 4.32
N ILE A 122 -12.13 -3.62 4.02
CA ILE A 122 -12.79 -2.37 4.42
C ILE A 122 -12.81 -2.22 5.94
N LEU A 123 -13.22 -3.29 6.65
CA LEU A 123 -13.28 -3.25 8.11
C LEU A 123 -11.89 -3.06 8.73
N LEU A 124 -10.85 -3.67 8.14
CA LEU A 124 -9.47 -3.51 8.58
C LEU A 124 -8.99 -2.06 8.37
N ASP A 125 -9.17 -1.51 7.17
CA ASP A 125 -8.75 -0.14 6.86
C ASP A 125 -9.45 0.87 7.77
N LEU A 126 -10.76 0.68 8.01
CA LEU A 126 -11.52 1.50 8.94
C LEU A 126 -10.97 1.39 10.37
N ALA A 127 -10.72 0.18 10.86
CA ALA A 127 -10.18 -0.05 12.21
C ALA A 127 -8.78 0.55 12.37
N VAL A 128 -7.92 0.43 11.35
CA VAL A 128 -6.59 1.05 11.31
C VAL A 128 -6.71 2.57 11.30
N ALA A 129 -7.56 3.13 10.44
CA ALA A 129 -7.78 4.58 10.35
C ALA A 129 -8.29 5.17 11.66
N VAL A 130 -9.31 4.55 12.28
CA VAL A 130 -9.84 4.97 13.59
C VAL A 130 -8.76 4.87 14.66
N SER A 131 -7.98 3.80 14.68
CA SER A 131 -6.90 3.65 15.67
C SER A 131 -5.84 4.75 15.52
N ILE A 132 -5.39 5.04 14.29
CA ILE A 132 -4.41 6.10 14.04
C ILE A 132 -5.00 7.47 14.41
N TRP A 133 -6.25 7.73 14.04
CA TRP A 133 -6.94 8.99 14.32
C TRP A 133 -7.07 9.23 15.83
N LEU A 134 -7.49 8.23 16.62
CA LEU A 134 -7.59 8.33 18.09
C LEU A 134 -6.24 8.65 18.73
N TRP A 135 -5.17 7.97 18.32
CA TRP A 135 -3.83 8.24 18.82
C TRP A 135 -3.31 9.62 18.39
N SER A 136 -3.68 10.07 17.18
CA SER A 136 -3.29 11.39 16.66
C SER A 136 -4.02 12.53 17.37
N MET A 137 -5.26 12.30 17.84
CA MET A 137 -5.99 13.27 18.67
C MET A 137 -5.29 13.52 20.02
N LEU A 138 -4.64 12.49 20.56
CA LEU A 138 -3.91 12.65 21.82
C LEU A 138 -2.64 13.47 21.60
N PHE A 139 -1.81 13.08 20.65
CA PHE A 139 -0.63 13.81 20.14
C PHE A 139 -0.22 13.28 18.78
N VAL A 140 0.44 14.09 17.96
CA VAL A 140 0.94 13.71 16.63
C VAL A 140 1.93 12.54 16.70
N ILE A 141 2.85 12.55 17.67
CA ILE A 141 3.88 11.50 17.83
C ILE A 141 3.26 10.13 18.10
N PRO A 142 2.32 9.92 19.04
CA PRO A 142 1.62 8.65 19.20
C PRO A 142 0.86 8.19 17.95
N GLY A 143 0.28 9.11 17.18
CA GLY A 143 -0.35 8.80 15.90
C GLY A 143 0.63 8.19 14.88
N ILE A 144 1.81 8.79 14.74
CA ILE A 144 2.88 8.26 13.89
C ILE A 144 3.33 6.87 14.37
N ILE A 145 3.50 6.68 15.68
CA ILE A 145 3.86 5.38 16.26
C ILE A 145 2.78 4.34 15.97
N ALA A 146 1.50 4.71 16.05
CA ALA A 146 0.37 3.83 15.72
C ALA A 146 0.37 3.44 14.24
N ALA A 147 0.64 4.38 13.32
CA ALA A 147 0.76 4.11 11.90
C ALA A 147 1.85 3.07 11.59
N TYR A 148 3.05 3.22 12.17
CA TYR A 148 4.12 2.23 12.02
C TYR A 148 3.78 0.88 12.66
N ARG A 149 3.05 0.87 13.77
CA ARG A 149 2.61 -0.35 14.46
C ARG A 149 1.64 -1.17 13.60
N LEU A 150 0.76 -0.53 12.86
CA LEU A 150 -0.30 -1.15 12.07
C LEU A 150 0.04 -1.28 10.58
N ARG A 151 1.25 -0.89 10.18
CA ARG A 151 1.70 -0.84 8.78
C ARG A 151 1.49 -2.13 8.00
N PHE A 152 1.69 -3.28 8.65
CA PHE A 152 1.61 -4.61 8.02
C PHE A 152 0.29 -5.33 8.26
N ALA A 153 -0.73 -4.66 8.80
CA ALA A 153 -2.03 -5.29 9.05
C ALA A 153 -2.67 -5.80 7.76
N VAL A 154 -2.67 -4.99 6.69
CA VAL A 154 -3.17 -5.40 5.37
C VAL A 154 -2.35 -6.55 4.79
N HIS A 155 -1.02 -6.56 4.96
CA HIS A 155 -0.16 -7.64 4.49
C HIS A 155 -0.50 -8.97 5.16
N ASN A 156 -0.74 -8.98 6.49
CA ASN A 156 -1.15 -10.17 7.22
C ASN A 156 -2.51 -10.70 6.74
N LEU A 157 -3.48 -9.81 6.49
CA LEU A 157 -4.79 -10.18 5.97
C LEU A 157 -4.71 -10.73 4.53
N CYS A 158 -3.86 -10.13 3.68
CA CYS A 158 -3.63 -10.61 2.32
C CYS A 158 -2.93 -11.97 2.28
N GLU A 159 -2.01 -12.26 3.22
CA GLU A 159 -1.37 -13.57 3.31
C GLU A 159 -2.31 -14.66 3.81
N ASN A 160 -3.21 -14.33 4.71
CA ASN A 160 -4.19 -15.26 5.26
C ASN A 160 -5.54 -14.57 5.44
N PRO A 161 -6.43 -14.62 4.43
CA PRO A 161 -7.76 -14.02 4.50
C PRO A 161 -8.69 -14.64 5.55
N GLU A 162 -8.34 -15.79 6.12
CA GLU A 162 -9.14 -16.48 7.15
C GLU A 162 -9.07 -15.77 8.51
N ILE A 163 -7.97 -15.05 8.80
CA ILE A 163 -7.80 -14.35 10.08
C ILE A 163 -8.81 -13.21 10.25
N GLY A 164 -9.05 -12.87 11.51
CA GLY A 164 -9.89 -11.73 11.87
C GLY A 164 -9.13 -10.39 11.74
N VAL A 165 -9.88 -9.30 11.60
CA VAL A 165 -9.33 -7.93 11.52
C VAL A 165 -8.46 -7.59 12.73
N MET A 166 -8.95 -7.87 13.94
CA MET A 166 -8.20 -7.61 15.17
C MET A 166 -6.93 -8.47 15.27
N GLU A 167 -6.98 -9.68 14.76
CA GLU A 167 -5.83 -10.57 14.69
C GLU A 167 -4.78 -10.01 13.73
N ALA A 168 -5.16 -9.59 12.51
CA ALA A 168 -4.26 -8.96 11.55
C ALA A 168 -3.55 -7.72 12.14
N MET A 169 -4.28 -6.88 12.91
CA MET A 169 -3.72 -5.73 13.62
C MET A 169 -2.77 -6.14 14.75
N SER A 170 -3.11 -7.19 15.51
CA SER A 170 -2.27 -7.70 16.60
C SER A 170 -0.97 -8.31 16.08
N LEU A 171 -1.03 -9.10 14.99
CA LEU A 171 0.14 -9.65 14.30
C LEU A 171 1.07 -8.53 13.81
N SER A 172 0.53 -7.49 13.15
CA SER A 172 1.31 -6.33 12.73
C SER A 172 2.00 -5.65 13.92
N THR A 173 1.30 -5.51 15.04
CA THR A 173 1.84 -4.91 16.27
C THR A 173 3.01 -5.72 16.83
N LEU A 174 2.91 -7.05 16.85
CA LEU A 174 3.95 -7.95 17.34
C LEU A 174 5.17 -7.94 16.40
N GLN A 175 4.95 -8.01 15.10
CA GLN A 175 5.99 -7.98 14.07
C GLN A 175 6.82 -6.69 14.14
N THR A 176 6.16 -5.52 14.26
CA THR A 176 6.83 -4.21 14.27
C THR A 176 7.42 -3.82 15.61
N LYS A 177 7.15 -4.58 16.69
CA LYS A 177 7.67 -4.29 18.04
C LYS A 177 9.20 -4.32 18.05
N GLY A 178 9.81 -3.19 18.43
CA GLY A 178 11.27 -3.01 18.48
C GLY A 178 11.91 -2.55 17.15
N HIS A 179 11.17 -2.56 16.02
CA HIS A 179 11.68 -2.20 14.69
C HIS A 179 11.03 -0.97 14.05
N LYS A 180 10.25 -0.19 14.84
CA LYS A 180 9.56 1.00 14.33
C LYS A 180 10.54 2.07 13.82
N MET A 181 11.67 2.26 14.52
CA MET A 181 12.71 3.19 14.09
C MET A 181 13.41 2.71 12.81
N ASP A 182 13.57 1.40 12.64
CA ASP A 182 14.13 0.84 11.41
C ASP A 182 13.22 1.11 10.21
N LEU A 183 11.89 0.98 10.40
CA LEU A 183 10.89 1.33 9.39
C LEU A 183 10.89 2.83 9.08
N PHE A 184 10.96 3.68 10.10
CA PHE A 184 11.08 5.13 9.92
C PHE A 184 12.31 5.51 9.11
N VAL A 185 13.49 4.94 9.45
CA VAL A 185 14.72 5.19 8.68
C VAL A 185 14.62 4.63 7.27
N LEU A 186 13.92 3.49 7.06
CA LEU A 186 13.66 2.98 5.73
C LEU A 186 12.86 3.99 4.90
N ASP A 187 11.78 4.56 5.43
CA ASP A 187 10.98 5.59 4.76
C ASP A 187 11.81 6.85 4.48
N LEU A 188 12.65 7.27 5.44
CA LEU A 188 13.54 8.40 5.25
C LEU A 188 14.52 8.19 4.06
N THR A 189 14.96 6.95 3.83
CA THR A 189 15.81 6.63 2.67
C THR A 189 15.06 6.71 1.33
N PHE A 190 13.73 6.70 1.34
CA PHE A 190 12.89 6.89 0.16
C PHE A 190 12.48 8.35 -0.04
N LEU A 191 12.72 9.23 0.93
CA LEU A 191 12.31 10.63 0.85
C LEU A 191 12.86 11.34 -0.40
N GLY A 192 14.13 11.07 -0.75
CA GLY A 192 14.74 11.62 -1.97
C GLY A 192 14.04 11.16 -3.25
N TRP A 193 13.60 9.88 -3.30
CA TRP A 193 12.83 9.34 -4.42
C TRP A 193 11.43 9.93 -4.48
N GLN A 194 10.78 10.14 -3.34
CA GLN A 194 9.47 10.80 -3.28
C GLN A 194 9.56 12.26 -3.74
N LEU A 195 10.63 12.98 -3.36
CA LEU A 195 10.86 14.33 -3.85
C LEU A 195 11.03 14.36 -5.38
N LEU A 196 11.76 13.38 -5.93
CA LEU A 196 11.87 13.22 -7.39
C LEU A 196 10.51 12.97 -8.04
N CYS A 197 9.64 12.16 -7.41
CA CYS A 197 8.28 11.94 -7.91
C CYS A 197 7.46 13.25 -7.95
N VAL A 198 7.59 14.10 -6.93
CA VAL A 198 6.93 15.42 -6.92
C VAL A 198 7.47 16.32 -8.03
N LEU A 199 8.80 16.40 -8.19
CA LEU A 199 9.45 17.22 -9.23
C LEU A 199 9.08 16.78 -10.66
N THR A 200 8.84 15.49 -10.86
CA THR A 200 8.44 14.93 -12.16
C THR A 200 6.93 14.83 -12.35
N LEU A 201 6.13 15.54 -11.53
CA LEU A 201 4.66 15.51 -11.56
C LEU A 201 4.11 14.06 -11.48
N GLY A 202 4.78 13.19 -10.75
CA GLY A 202 4.37 11.79 -10.55
C GLY A 202 4.91 10.79 -11.58
N ILE A 203 5.55 11.22 -12.67
CA ILE A 203 6.06 10.31 -13.70
C ILE A 203 7.07 9.31 -13.12
N ALA A 204 7.97 9.76 -12.26
CA ALA A 204 8.95 8.89 -11.62
C ALA A 204 8.32 7.79 -10.74
N ASN A 205 7.06 7.97 -10.30
CA ASN A 205 6.36 7.03 -9.45
C ASN A 205 6.16 5.64 -10.12
N ILE A 206 6.12 5.58 -11.45
CA ILE A 206 6.01 4.34 -12.22
C ILE A 206 7.17 3.38 -11.89
N TRP A 207 8.37 3.92 -11.67
CA TRP A 207 9.57 3.14 -11.33
C TRP A 207 9.78 3.02 -9.81
N VAL A 208 9.46 4.08 -9.08
CA VAL A 208 9.73 4.16 -7.64
C VAL A 208 8.71 3.34 -6.85
N ALA A 209 7.42 3.36 -7.21
CA ALA A 209 6.38 2.68 -6.46
C ALA A 209 6.57 1.16 -6.38
N PRO A 210 6.78 0.40 -7.49
CA PRO A 210 6.98 -1.05 -7.39
C PRO A 210 8.22 -1.41 -6.58
N TYR A 211 9.29 -0.62 -6.69
CA TYR A 211 10.49 -0.80 -5.90
C TYR A 211 10.24 -0.58 -4.40
N MET A 212 9.49 0.46 -4.02
CA MET A 212 9.13 0.72 -2.63
C MET A 212 8.22 -0.38 -2.07
N GLN A 213 7.20 -0.80 -2.84
CA GLN A 213 6.28 -1.87 -2.44
C GLN A 213 7.02 -3.18 -2.22
N GLN A 214 7.88 -3.57 -3.15
CA GLN A 214 8.65 -4.81 -3.02
C GLN A 214 9.63 -4.76 -1.83
N THR A 215 10.24 -3.59 -1.56
CA THR A 215 11.08 -3.40 -0.38
C THR A 215 10.27 -3.54 0.92
N ASN A 216 9.04 -3.00 0.97
CA ASN A 216 8.14 -3.14 2.11
C ASN A 216 7.73 -4.59 2.35
N VAL A 217 7.41 -5.33 1.28
CA VAL A 217 7.10 -6.77 1.37
C VAL A 217 8.30 -7.55 1.86
N GLY A 218 9.50 -7.30 1.32
CA GLY A 218 10.73 -7.94 1.80
C GLY A 218 10.99 -7.68 3.28
N TYR A 219 10.78 -6.44 3.72
CA TYR A 219 10.91 -6.07 5.13
C TYR A 219 9.88 -6.77 6.01
N PHE A 220 8.63 -6.84 5.56
CA PHE A 220 7.56 -7.58 6.23
C PHE A 220 7.91 -9.07 6.41
N GLN A 221 8.35 -9.75 5.35
CA GLN A 221 8.73 -11.16 5.39
C GLN A 221 9.90 -11.40 6.34
N GLN A 222 10.90 -10.51 6.33
CA GLN A 222 12.04 -10.63 7.21
C GLN A 222 11.66 -10.43 8.69
N LEU A 223 10.80 -9.43 9.02
CA LEU A 223 10.29 -9.26 10.38
C LEU A 223 9.49 -10.48 10.85
N LYS A 224 8.65 -11.03 9.96
CA LYS A 224 7.86 -12.22 10.24
C LYS A 224 8.74 -13.42 10.61
N LYS A 225 9.79 -13.67 9.82
CA LYS A 225 10.79 -14.73 10.10
C LYS A 225 11.52 -14.48 11.43
N MET A 226 12.02 -13.27 11.65
CA MET A 226 12.77 -12.91 12.87
C MET A 226 11.94 -13.06 14.15
N LYS A 227 10.65 -12.77 14.08
CA LYS A 227 9.73 -12.83 15.23
C LYS A 227 9.03 -14.18 15.37
N GLY A 228 9.06 -15.04 14.34
CA GLY A 228 8.29 -16.28 14.31
C GLY A 228 6.78 -16.04 14.41
N VAL A 229 6.28 -14.89 13.93
CA VAL A 229 4.89 -14.44 14.11
C VAL A 229 4.27 -14.11 12.75
N GLY A 230 3.20 -14.82 12.41
CA GLY A 230 2.45 -14.65 11.16
C GLY A 230 2.12 -16.00 10.54
N TRP A 231 1.47 -15.95 9.38
CA TRP A 231 1.17 -17.15 8.60
C TRP A 231 2.41 -17.57 7.79
N PHE A 232 2.78 -18.84 7.90
CA PHE A 232 3.81 -19.48 7.09
C PHE A 232 3.11 -20.51 6.22
N PRO A 233 3.37 -20.55 4.89
CA PRO A 233 2.82 -21.61 4.06
C PRO A 233 3.27 -22.96 4.59
N PRO A 234 2.41 -24.01 4.50
CA PRO A 234 2.82 -25.37 4.82
C PRO A 234 4.09 -25.70 4.03
N GLN A 235 5.13 -26.18 4.68
CA GLN A 235 6.26 -26.77 3.98
C GLN A 235 5.74 -28.08 3.38
N ASP A 236 5.76 -28.16 2.03
CA ASP A 236 5.57 -29.44 1.35
C ASP A 236 6.77 -30.33 1.72
N ASP A 237 6.57 -31.25 2.64
CA ASP A 237 7.56 -32.27 3.04
C ASP A 237 7.82 -33.31 1.93
N GLY A 238 7.33 -33.08 0.72
CA GLY A 238 7.39 -33.94 -0.46
C GLY A 238 7.87 -33.24 -1.73
N GLY A 239 9.17 -33.08 -1.88
CA GLY A 239 9.84 -33.20 -3.16
C GLY A 239 9.62 -32.13 -4.23
N SER A 240 9.88 -30.84 -3.94
CA SER A 240 10.32 -29.94 -5.02
C SER A 240 11.55 -29.14 -4.56
N ALA A 241 12.71 -29.71 -4.84
CA ALA A 241 13.97 -28.97 -4.86
C ALA A 241 13.85 -27.84 -5.89
N GLY A 242 13.69 -26.58 -5.45
CA GLY A 242 13.82 -25.49 -6.42
C GLY A 242 13.37 -24.10 -6.06
N ALA A 243 12.50 -23.88 -5.10
CA ALA A 243 12.21 -22.51 -4.69
C ALA A 243 13.17 -22.09 -3.57
N LYS A 244 14.41 -21.75 -3.93
CA LYS A 244 15.36 -21.15 -2.99
C LYS A 244 14.79 -19.83 -2.49
N ASP A 245 14.64 -19.75 -1.17
CA ASP A 245 14.24 -18.52 -0.49
C ASP A 245 15.29 -17.43 -0.77
N PRO A 246 14.92 -16.31 -1.40
CA PRO A 246 15.87 -15.24 -1.70
C PRO A 246 16.49 -14.58 -0.46
N PHE A 247 16.06 -14.97 0.76
CA PHE A 247 16.56 -14.48 2.03
C PHE A 247 17.38 -15.52 2.81
N ASP A 248 17.69 -16.67 2.21
CA ASP A 248 18.54 -17.66 2.84
C ASP A 248 19.97 -17.10 3.01
N PRO A 249 20.56 -17.09 4.23
CA PRO A 249 21.87 -16.50 4.50
C PRO A 249 23.05 -17.23 3.84
N GLU A 250 22.82 -18.34 3.12
CA GLU A 250 23.86 -19.06 2.36
C GLU A 250 24.05 -18.54 0.91
N PHE A 251 23.55 -17.32 0.63
CA PHE A 251 23.82 -16.60 -0.61
C PHE A 251 24.74 -15.40 -0.40
#